data_d276e8e552aa4f74c5afc417177a2419
#
_entry.id   d276e8e552aa4f74c5afc417177a2419
#
_cell.length_a   1.000
_cell.length_b   1.000
_cell.length_c   1.000
_cell.angle_alpha   90.00
_cell.angle_beta   90.00
_cell.angle_gamma   90.00
#
_symmetry.space_group_name_H-M   'P 1'
#
loop_
_entity.id
_entity.type
_entity.pdbx_description
1 polymer ?
#
loop_
_entity_poly.entity_id
_entity_poly.type
_entity_poly.pdbx_seq_one_letter_code
_entity_poly.pdbx_strand_id
1 'polypeptide(L)'
;MRLALYIKKRSLSGDTRIDALRGALKDGGCELYDVKDAADILPGTDALLSLGGDGTFLSAARLVGDSGVPVLGVNFGRLGFLSEYKPEEVVAPLLAGAFTVESRSLLRTEVKDGLTDISLNEMTVHRKGAAMLGVDVTIDGESLPTCWADGFLVATSSGSTAYSLSVGGPICLPETRVLILAPIAPLNLNIRPIVVPETSVVDLSFRSRDEEIMVTMDNRNLVLPVSSRISVSVAQFSLKTIRLDRSNFIHALRSKLFWGEDVRNL
;
A
#
# COMPACT_ATOMS: atom_id res chain seq x y z
N MET A 1 11.73 -23.68 7.51
CA MET A 1 11.33 -22.54 6.65
C MET A 1 12.54 -21.67 6.38
N ARG A 2 12.66 -21.15 5.15
CA ARG A 2 13.64 -20.11 4.79
C ARG A 2 12.96 -18.75 4.79
N LEU A 3 13.39 -17.84 5.67
CA LEU A 3 12.73 -16.57 5.89
C LEU A 3 13.70 -15.41 5.56
N ALA A 4 13.26 -14.52 4.67
CA ALA A 4 13.91 -13.26 4.38
C ALA A 4 13.50 -12.19 5.40
N LEU A 5 14.43 -11.40 5.92
CA LEU A 5 14.15 -10.32 6.86
C LEU A 5 14.45 -8.97 6.21
N TYR A 6 13.47 -8.09 6.17
CA TYR A 6 13.59 -6.75 5.63
C TYR A 6 13.42 -5.68 6.70
N ILE A 7 14.46 -4.86 6.89
CA ILE A 7 14.49 -3.75 7.86
C ILE A 7 14.87 -2.47 7.11
N LYS A 8 13.94 -1.52 6.98
CA LYS A 8 14.20 -0.25 6.30
C LYS A 8 14.82 0.81 7.21
N LYS A 9 14.39 0.87 8.47
CA LYS A 9 14.78 1.95 9.39
C LYS A 9 16.07 1.61 10.14
N ARG A 10 17.10 2.45 9.98
CA ARG A 10 18.35 2.35 10.78
C ARG A 10 18.11 2.47 12.29
N SER A 11 17.03 3.14 12.72
CA SER A 11 16.68 3.26 14.15
C SER A 11 16.29 1.94 14.82
N LEU A 12 16.01 0.90 14.03
CA LEU A 12 15.78 -0.45 14.53
C LEU A 12 17.07 -1.29 14.59
N SER A 13 18.19 -0.77 14.13
CA SER A 13 19.49 -1.43 14.28
C SER A 13 19.88 -1.43 15.76
N GLY A 14 19.97 -2.63 16.36
CA GLY A 14 20.21 -2.81 17.79
C GLY A 14 18.94 -2.86 18.65
N ASP A 15 17.76 -2.95 18.08
CA ASP A 15 16.53 -3.22 18.84
C ASP A 15 16.54 -4.68 19.32
N THR A 16 16.58 -4.88 20.63
CA THR A 16 16.68 -6.21 21.27
C THR A 16 15.49 -7.13 20.92
N ARG A 17 14.34 -6.57 20.55
CA ARG A 17 13.18 -7.35 20.09
C ARG A 17 13.45 -8.04 18.75
N ILE A 18 14.26 -7.43 17.87
CA ILE A 18 14.68 -8.06 16.61
C ILE A 18 15.60 -9.25 16.90
N ASP A 19 16.54 -9.09 17.82
CA ASP A 19 17.46 -10.17 18.20
C ASP A 19 16.69 -11.32 18.85
N ALA A 20 15.72 -11.03 19.72
CA ALA A 20 14.83 -12.02 20.33
C ALA A 20 13.98 -12.76 19.27
N LEU A 21 13.40 -12.03 18.30
CA LEU A 21 12.64 -12.63 17.18
C LEU A 21 13.52 -13.55 16.35
N ARG A 22 14.74 -13.10 15.99
CA ARG A 22 15.71 -13.90 15.23
C ARG A 22 16.11 -15.16 15.97
N GLY A 23 16.39 -15.04 17.27
CA GLY A 23 16.75 -16.17 18.14
C GLY A 23 15.62 -17.21 18.15
N ALA A 24 14.41 -16.81 18.47
CA ALA A 24 13.25 -17.70 18.56
C ALA A 24 12.94 -18.41 17.22
N LEU A 25 13.06 -17.71 16.09
CA LEU A 25 12.86 -18.33 14.77
C LEU A 25 13.98 -19.34 14.42
N LYS A 26 15.24 -19.02 14.75
CA LYS A 26 16.38 -19.96 14.55
C LYS A 26 16.22 -21.21 15.45
N ASP A 27 15.88 -21.03 16.70
CA ASP A 27 15.63 -22.12 17.65
C ASP A 27 14.49 -23.02 17.17
N GLY A 28 13.51 -22.44 16.47
CA GLY A 28 12.43 -23.15 15.78
C GLY A 28 12.84 -23.79 14.44
N GLY A 29 14.13 -23.78 14.09
CA GLY A 29 14.67 -24.44 12.88
C GLY A 29 14.51 -23.63 11.59
N CYS A 30 14.27 -22.32 11.66
CA CYS A 30 14.21 -21.47 10.47
C CYS A 30 15.60 -21.04 10.00
N GLU A 31 15.81 -21.09 8.69
CA GLU A 31 16.94 -20.43 8.02
C GLU A 31 16.60 -18.95 7.81
N LEU A 32 17.42 -18.04 8.35
CA LEU A 32 17.19 -16.59 8.29
C LEU A 32 18.29 -15.88 7.52
N TYR A 33 17.90 -14.94 6.68
CA TYR A 33 18.83 -14.06 5.99
C TYR A 33 18.23 -12.65 5.79
N ASP A 34 19.10 -11.66 5.67
CA ASP A 34 18.69 -10.26 5.47
C ASP A 34 18.60 -9.92 3.99
N VAL A 35 17.60 -9.09 3.64
CA VAL A 35 17.43 -8.57 2.29
C VAL A 35 17.39 -7.04 2.32
N LYS A 36 17.95 -6.41 1.30
CA LYS A 36 17.92 -4.96 1.07
C LYS A 36 17.29 -4.64 -0.28
N ASP A 37 17.54 -5.47 -1.26
CA ASP A 37 17.11 -5.33 -2.65
C ASP A 37 16.42 -6.60 -3.14
N ALA A 38 15.67 -6.47 -4.25
CA ALA A 38 14.96 -7.62 -4.84
C ALA A 38 15.91 -8.77 -5.23
N ALA A 39 17.13 -8.44 -5.66
CA ALA A 39 18.14 -9.42 -6.03
C ALA A 39 18.65 -10.28 -4.85
N ASP A 40 18.44 -9.84 -3.62
CA ASP A 40 18.82 -10.59 -2.41
C ASP A 40 17.82 -11.74 -2.10
N ILE A 41 16.65 -11.77 -2.74
CA ILE A 41 15.66 -12.81 -2.49
C ILE A 41 16.14 -14.13 -3.08
N LEU A 42 16.44 -15.09 -2.18
CA LEU A 42 16.94 -16.39 -2.57
C LEU A 42 15.82 -17.29 -3.10
N PRO A 43 16.11 -18.15 -4.09
CA PRO A 43 15.16 -19.18 -4.51
C PRO A 43 14.74 -20.08 -3.33
N GLY A 44 13.46 -20.43 -3.26
CA GLY A 44 12.92 -21.26 -2.18
C GLY A 44 12.71 -20.49 -0.87
N THR A 45 12.64 -19.16 -0.90
CA THR A 45 12.19 -18.35 0.24
C THR A 45 10.73 -18.58 0.50
N ASP A 46 10.38 -19.03 1.71
CA ASP A 46 9.00 -19.33 2.10
C ASP A 46 8.21 -18.07 2.44
N ALA A 47 8.86 -17.06 3.04
CA ALA A 47 8.24 -15.78 3.37
C ALA A 47 9.27 -14.67 3.57
N LEU A 48 8.81 -13.40 3.40
CA LEU A 48 9.55 -12.21 3.78
C LEU A 48 8.88 -11.55 4.99
N LEU A 49 9.63 -11.39 6.08
CA LEU A 49 9.20 -10.66 7.27
C LEU A 49 9.62 -9.19 7.14
N SER A 50 8.64 -8.31 7.01
CA SER A 50 8.84 -6.87 7.00
C SER A 50 8.85 -6.33 8.42
N LEU A 51 10.05 -6.02 8.94
CA LEU A 51 10.25 -5.58 10.33
C LEU A 51 10.17 -4.05 10.44
N GLY A 52 9.02 -3.55 10.88
CA GLY A 52 8.75 -2.10 10.95
C GLY A 52 7.28 -1.77 11.00
N GLY A 53 6.88 -0.62 10.49
CA GLY A 53 5.47 -0.23 10.32
C GLY A 53 5.02 -0.34 8.85
N ASP A 54 3.82 0.17 8.54
CA ASP A 54 3.21 0.10 7.20
C ASP A 54 4.11 0.63 6.10
N GLY A 55 4.85 1.73 6.33
CA GLY A 55 5.79 2.25 5.35
C GLY A 55 6.99 1.30 5.04
N THR A 56 7.37 0.42 5.98
CA THR A 56 8.34 -0.65 5.74
C THR A 56 7.70 -1.76 4.93
N PHE A 57 6.44 -2.10 5.24
CA PHE A 57 5.67 -3.10 4.52
C PHE A 57 5.48 -2.71 3.04
N LEU A 58 5.12 -1.45 2.74
CA LEU A 58 5.00 -0.96 1.37
C LEU A 58 6.30 -1.11 0.58
N SER A 59 7.44 -0.87 1.24
CA SER A 59 8.76 -1.09 0.60
C SER A 59 9.05 -2.57 0.39
N ALA A 60 8.68 -3.43 1.34
CA ALA A 60 8.80 -4.88 1.21
C ALA A 60 7.91 -5.44 0.09
N ALA A 61 6.68 -4.93 -0.04
CA ALA A 61 5.75 -5.30 -1.11
C ALA A 61 6.35 -5.05 -2.51
N ARG A 62 6.99 -3.87 -2.68
CA ARG A 62 7.69 -3.55 -3.92
C ARG A 62 8.91 -4.43 -4.15
N LEU A 63 9.65 -4.73 -3.08
CA LEU A 63 10.86 -5.55 -3.14
C LEU A 63 10.56 -6.98 -3.60
N VAL A 64 9.49 -7.60 -3.08
CA VAL A 64 9.08 -8.93 -3.52
C VAL A 64 8.49 -8.93 -4.94
N GLY A 65 7.86 -7.83 -5.38
CA GLY A 65 7.31 -7.69 -6.73
C GLY A 65 6.46 -8.89 -7.13
N ASP A 66 6.79 -9.47 -8.28
CA ASP A 66 6.12 -10.65 -8.87
C ASP A 66 6.75 -12.00 -8.46
N SER A 67 7.70 -12.01 -7.51
CA SER A 67 8.39 -13.23 -7.05
C SER A 67 7.43 -14.28 -6.46
N GLY A 68 6.23 -13.85 -6.04
CA GLY A 68 5.27 -14.72 -5.37
C GLY A 68 5.59 -15.04 -3.91
N VAL A 69 6.70 -14.51 -3.36
CA VAL A 69 7.06 -14.66 -1.94
C VAL A 69 6.06 -13.89 -1.07
N PRO A 70 5.37 -14.55 -0.12
CA PRO A 70 4.41 -13.88 0.73
C PRO A 70 5.10 -12.98 1.77
N VAL A 71 4.49 -11.84 2.07
CA VAL A 71 5.01 -10.87 3.04
C VAL A 71 4.22 -10.93 4.33
N LEU A 72 4.92 -10.99 5.47
CA LEU A 72 4.37 -10.84 6.80
C LEU A 72 4.83 -9.51 7.42
N GLY A 73 3.89 -8.65 7.81
CA GLY A 73 4.19 -7.40 8.51
C GLY A 73 4.37 -7.61 10.01
N VAL A 74 5.55 -7.32 10.53
CA VAL A 74 5.86 -7.37 11.97
C VAL A 74 6.08 -5.95 12.48
N ASN A 75 5.27 -5.50 13.41
CA ASN A 75 5.21 -4.13 13.89
C ASN A 75 6.20 -3.87 15.03
N PHE A 76 7.04 -2.87 14.87
CA PHE A 76 7.97 -2.39 15.90
C PHE A 76 7.66 -0.97 16.42
N GLY A 77 6.48 -0.45 16.08
CA GLY A 77 6.07 0.90 16.44
C GLY A 77 4.56 1.00 16.72
N ARG A 78 3.92 1.99 16.10
CA ARG A 78 2.45 2.11 16.15
C ARG A 78 1.82 1.08 15.23
N LEU A 79 0.80 0.39 15.72
CA LEU A 79 0.08 -0.65 15.02
C LEU A 79 -0.57 -0.07 13.74
N GLY A 80 -0.22 -0.65 12.58
CA GLY A 80 -0.72 -0.28 11.26
C GLY A 80 -1.80 -1.23 10.73
N PHE A 81 -2.29 -0.97 9.51
CA PHE A 81 -3.23 -1.87 8.82
C PHE A 81 -2.52 -2.95 7.99
N LEU A 82 -1.22 -2.77 7.71
CA LEU A 82 -0.41 -3.72 6.95
C LEU A 82 0.56 -4.48 7.85
N SER A 83 1.14 -3.81 8.86
CA SER A 83 1.99 -4.41 9.88
C SER A 83 1.17 -4.57 11.16
N GLU A 84 0.46 -5.70 11.26
CA GLU A 84 -0.58 -5.92 12.27
C GLU A 84 -0.07 -6.62 13.53
N TYR A 85 1.04 -7.37 13.43
CA TYR A 85 1.49 -8.29 14.50
C TYR A 85 2.72 -7.76 15.22
N LYS A 86 2.74 -7.89 16.53
CA LYS A 86 3.94 -7.64 17.31
C LYS A 86 4.92 -8.82 17.18
N PRO A 87 6.24 -8.60 17.42
CA PRO A 87 7.25 -9.66 17.31
C PRO A 87 6.92 -10.93 18.09
N GLU A 88 6.38 -10.78 19.31
CA GLU A 88 6.01 -11.89 20.20
C GLU A 88 4.82 -12.73 19.70
N GLU A 89 3.99 -12.18 18.79
CA GLU A 89 2.79 -12.85 18.27
C GLU A 89 3.08 -13.71 17.03
N VAL A 90 4.26 -13.56 16.43
CA VAL A 90 4.57 -14.09 15.08
C VAL A 90 5.17 -15.49 15.13
N VAL A 91 6.05 -15.78 16.09
CA VAL A 91 6.91 -16.98 16.08
C VAL A 91 6.10 -18.27 16.13
N ALA A 92 5.24 -18.41 17.16
CA ALA A 92 4.49 -19.65 17.38
C ALA A 92 3.55 -20.00 16.21
N PRO A 93 2.74 -19.06 15.65
CA PRO A 93 1.90 -19.35 14.49
C PRO A 93 2.71 -19.70 13.24
N LEU A 94 3.83 -19.00 12.97
CA LEU A 94 4.67 -19.31 11.82
C LEU A 94 5.25 -20.72 11.89
N LEU A 95 5.81 -21.10 13.04
CA LEU A 95 6.40 -22.43 13.24
C LEU A 95 5.35 -23.54 13.18
N ALA A 96 4.13 -23.27 13.64
CA ALA A 96 3.00 -24.21 13.58
C ALA A 96 2.33 -24.27 12.20
N GLY A 97 2.67 -23.40 11.25
CA GLY A 97 1.93 -23.26 9.99
C GLY A 97 0.50 -22.74 10.16
N ALA A 98 0.19 -22.13 11.30
CA ALA A 98 -1.14 -21.58 11.65
C ALA A 98 -1.32 -20.17 11.05
N PHE A 99 -1.38 -20.10 9.74
CA PHE A 99 -1.60 -18.86 8.98
C PHE A 99 -2.26 -19.16 7.64
N THR A 100 -2.85 -18.12 7.06
CA THR A 100 -3.36 -18.14 5.68
C THR A 100 -2.55 -17.18 4.80
N VAL A 101 -2.56 -17.42 3.48
CA VAL A 101 -1.97 -16.53 2.49
C VAL A 101 -3.09 -15.87 1.72
N GLU A 102 -3.18 -14.56 1.80
CA GLU A 102 -4.15 -13.73 1.08
C GLU A 102 -3.48 -13.03 -0.11
N SER A 103 -4.25 -12.80 -1.17
CA SER A 103 -3.81 -12.03 -2.33
C SER A 103 -4.34 -10.61 -2.25
N ARG A 104 -3.46 -9.61 -2.45
CA ARG A 104 -3.79 -8.19 -2.49
C ARG A 104 -3.55 -7.66 -3.89
N SER A 105 -4.54 -6.95 -4.43
CA SER A 105 -4.38 -6.25 -5.71
C SER A 105 -3.32 -5.16 -5.58
N LEU A 106 -2.54 -4.98 -6.65
CA LEU A 106 -1.55 -3.91 -6.78
C LEU A 106 -1.99 -3.01 -7.93
N LEU A 107 -1.85 -1.70 -7.78
CA LEU A 107 -1.93 -0.79 -8.91
C LEU A 107 -0.67 -0.92 -9.77
N ARG A 108 -0.86 -0.89 -11.08
CA ARG A 108 0.18 -0.65 -12.08
C ARG A 108 -0.02 0.75 -12.63
N THR A 109 0.94 1.61 -12.40
CA THR A 109 0.96 2.99 -12.90
C THR A 109 1.94 3.08 -14.05
N GLU A 110 1.47 3.49 -15.23
CA GLU A 110 2.27 3.68 -16.42
C GLU A 110 2.27 5.15 -16.82
N VAL A 111 3.45 5.75 -16.84
CA VAL A 111 3.65 7.08 -17.44
C VAL A 111 3.97 6.87 -18.92
N LYS A 112 3.22 7.52 -19.79
CA LYS A 112 3.45 7.40 -21.24
C LYS A 112 4.89 7.81 -21.58
N ASP A 113 5.56 6.94 -22.34
CA ASP A 113 6.97 7.10 -22.76
C ASP A 113 7.99 7.18 -21.61
N GLY A 114 7.64 6.60 -20.45
CA GLY A 114 8.43 6.70 -19.24
C GLY A 114 8.35 5.50 -18.29
N LEU A 115 8.19 5.78 -17.01
CA LEU A 115 8.22 4.83 -15.92
C LEU A 115 6.96 3.96 -15.86
N THR A 116 7.16 2.68 -15.53
CA THR A 116 6.10 1.80 -14.99
C THR A 116 6.48 1.42 -13.56
N ASP A 117 5.57 1.57 -12.61
CA ASP A 117 5.78 1.16 -11.21
C ASP A 117 4.48 0.61 -10.59
N ILE A 118 4.59 -0.02 -9.43
CA ILE A 118 3.47 -0.64 -8.70
C ILE A 118 3.23 0.06 -7.37
N SER A 119 1.98 0.03 -6.91
CA SER A 119 1.57 0.50 -5.57
C SER A 119 0.60 -0.48 -4.92
N LEU A 120 0.74 -0.69 -3.62
CA LEU A 120 -0.19 -1.49 -2.84
C LEU A 120 -1.41 -0.68 -2.42
N ASN A 121 -1.20 0.54 -1.94
CA ASN A 121 -2.27 1.40 -1.47
C ASN A 121 -2.82 2.28 -2.59
N GLU A 122 -2.04 3.26 -3.04
CA GLU A 122 -2.53 4.25 -3.99
C GLU A 122 -1.44 4.85 -4.88
N MET A 123 -1.90 5.40 -5.99
CA MET A 123 -1.20 6.40 -6.78
C MET A 123 -1.93 7.74 -6.59
N THR A 124 -1.18 8.81 -6.39
CA THR A 124 -1.72 10.16 -6.31
C THR A 124 -1.02 11.09 -7.29
N VAL A 125 -1.75 12.08 -7.77
CA VAL A 125 -1.18 13.24 -8.45
C VAL A 125 -1.53 14.49 -7.67
N HIS A 126 -0.56 15.40 -7.50
CA HIS A 126 -0.72 16.67 -6.82
C HIS A 126 -0.21 17.82 -7.67
N ARG A 127 -0.81 19.00 -7.49
CA ARG A 127 -0.17 20.24 -7.94
C ARG A 127 1.18 20.41 -7.22
N LYS A 128 2.19 20.86 -7.93
CA LYS A 128 3.52 21.15 -7.34
C LYS A 128 3.63 22.59 -6.84
N GLY A 129 3.00 23.53 -7.55
CA GLY A 129 3.00 24.94 -7.24
C GLY A 129 1.68 25.46 -6.67
N ALA A 130 1.42 26.73 -6.85
CA ALA A 130 0.22 27.41 -6.36
C ALA A 130 -0.98 27.32 -7.30
N ALA A 131 -0.75 27.04 -8.59
CA ALA A 131 -1.82 26.97 -9.56
C ALA A 131 -2.70 25.72 -9.33
N MET A 132 -4.00 25.88 -9.56
CA MET A 132 -4.93 24.76 -9.53
C MET A 132 -4.56 23.71 -10.56
N LEU A 133 -4.79 22.44 -10.21
CA LEU A 133 -4.64 21.30 -11.09
C LEU A 133 -6.00 20.87 -11.62
N GLY A 134 -6.17 20.93 -12.94
CA GLY A 134 -7.27 20.26 -13.63
C GLY A 134 -6.84 18.84 -13.95
N VAL A 135 -7.59 17.85 -13.49
CA VAL A 135 -7.38 16.44 -13.80
C VAL A 135 -8.50 15.98 -14.71
N ASP A 136 -8.16 15.64 -15.95
CA ASP A 136 -9.06 14.98 -16.88
C ASP A 136 -8.95 13.48 -16.65
N VAL A 137 -10.05 12.86 -16.27
CA VAL A 137 -10.12 11.45 -15.91
C VAL A 137 -10.96 10.71 -16.96
N THR A 138 -10.42 9.61 -17.46
CA THR A 138 -11.14 8.70 -18.35
C THR A 138 -11.17 7.31 -17.72
N ILE A 139 -12.31 6.67 -17.67
CA ILE A 139 -12.51 5.32 -17.11
C ILE A 139 -13.02 4.43 -18.24
N ASP A 140 -12.26 3.39 -18.59
CA ASP A 140 -12.60 2.44 -19.67
C ASP A 140 -12.97 3.13 -21.00
N GLY A 141 -12.32 4.26 -21.29
CA GLY A 141 -12.54 5.08 -22.49
C GLY A 141 -13.61 6.17 -22.33
N GLU A 142 -14.37 6.19 -21.24
CA GLU A 142 -15.41 7.20 -20.99
C GLU A 142 -14.86 8.34 -20.14
N SER A 143 -14.98 9.58 -20.62
CA SER A 143 -14.42 10.77 -19.96
C SER A 143 -15.35 11.35 -18.93
N LEU A 144 -14.81 11.69 -17.75
CA LEU A 144 -15.48 12.51 -16.76
C LEU A 144 -15.23 14.00 -17.00
N PRO A 145 -16.07 14.91 -16.48
CA PRO A 145 -15.76 16.34 -16.44
C PRO A 145 -14.44 16.61 -15.72
N THR A 146 -13.68 17.60 -16.19
CA THR A 146 -12.40 17.99 -15.56
C THR A 146 -12.56 18.25 -14.06
N CYS A 147 -11.81 17.55 -13.26
CA CYS A 147 -11.74 17.73 -11.80
C CYS A 147 -10.71 18.79 -11.46
N TRP A 148 -11.13 19.98 -11.05
CA TRP A 148 -10.25 21.02 -10.54
C TRP A 148 -10.03 20.84 -9.03
N ALA A 149 -8.81 20.51 -8.62
CA ALA A 149 -8.48 20.11 -7.26
C ALA A 149 -7.01 20.40 -6.91
N ASP A 150 -6.62 20.17 -5.67
CA ASP A 150 -5.21 20.13 -5.28
C ASP A 150 -4.52 18.83 -5.80
N GLY A 151 -5.32 17.81 -6.08
CA GLY A 151 -4.83 16.55 -6.62
C GLY A 151 -5.94 15.53 -6.87
N PHE A 152 -5.52 14.34 -7.27
CA PHE A 152 -6.40 13.20 -7.52
C PHE A 152 -5.71 11.91 -7.10
N LEU A 153 -6.50 10.93 -6.68
CA LEU A 153 -6.03 9.68 -6.12
C LEU A 153 -6.74 8.50 -6.79
N VAL A 154 -5.98 7.45 -7.10
CA VAL A 154 -6.51 6.12 -7.43
C VAL A 154 -5.95 5.13 -6.41
N ALA A 155 -6.83 4.44 -5.68
CA ALA A 155 -6.44 3.49 -4.64
C ALA A 155 -7.01 2.10 -4.89
N THR A 156 -6.32 1.09 -4.35
CA THR A 156 -6.85 -0.28 -4.20
C THR A 156 -7.79 -0.36 -3.00
N SER A 157 -8.47 -1.50 -2.83
CA SER A 157 -9.19 -1.80 -1.59
C SER A 157 -8.27 -1.79 -0.35
N SER A 158 -7.00 -2.25 -0.48
CA SER A 158 -6.01 -2.15 0.60
C SER A 158 -5.70 -0.70 0.98
N GLY A 159 -5.63 0.20 -0.02
CA GLY A 159 -5.41 1.64 0.18
C GLY A 159 -6.62 2.40 0.73
N SER A 160 -7.80 1.76 0.83
CA SER A 160 -9.00 2.41 1.35
C SER A 160 -8.85 2.93 2.78
N THR A 161 -7.94 2.36 3.57
CA THR A 161 -7.60 2.78 4.95
C THR A 161 -6.35 3.67 5.02
N ALA A 162 -5.77 4.02 3.87
CA ALA A 162 -4.60 4.90 3.76
C ALA A 162 -5.02 6.34 3.37
N TYR A 163 -4.40 6.96 2.38
CA TYR A 163 -4.70 8.35 2.01
C TYR A 163 -6.13 8.52 1.47
N SER A 164 -6.68 7.47 0.82
CA SER A 164 -8.08 7.45 0.39
C SER A 164 -9.06 7.77 1.53
N LEU A 165 -8.82 7.22 2.73
CA LEU A 165 -9.66 7.52 3.90
C LEU A 165 -9.62 9.00 4.28
N SER A 166 -8.45 9.62 4.22
CA SER A 166 -8.26 11.04 4.58
C SER A 166 -8.95 12.01 3.63
N VAL A 167 -9.19 11.59 2.38
CA VAL A 167 -9.88 12.40 1.37
C VAL A 167 -11.37 12.01 1.20
N GLY A 168 -11.90 11.22 2.15
CA GLY A 168 -13.32 10.86 2.19
C GLY A 168 -13.71 9.66 1.34
N GLY A 169 -12.74 8.84 0.95
CA GLY A 169 -12.98 7.55 0.29
C GLY A 169 -13.67 6.54 1.24
N PRO A 170 -14.44 5.59 0.71
CA PRO A 170 -15.07 4.54 1.51
C PRO A 170 -14.04 3.55 2.05
N ILE A 171 -14.32 2.94 3.20
CA ILE A 171 -13.55 1.80 3.70
C ILE A 171 -14.02 0.55 2.94
N CYS A 172 -13.07 -0.16 2.33
CA CYS A 172 -13.30 -1.41 1.63
C CYS A 172 -12.59 -2.56 2.36
N LEU A 173 -13.22 -3.72 2.42
CA LEU A 173 -12.51 -4.93 2.83
C LEU A 173 -11.38 -5.22 1.86
N PRO A 174 -10.20 -5.63 2.34
CA PRO A 174 -9.02 -5.79 1.48
C PRO A 174 -9.18 -6.79 0.33
N GLU A 175 -10.06 -7.77 0.48
CA GLU A 175 -10.42 -8.75 -0.55
C GLU A 175 -11.44 -8.23 -1.58
N THR A 176 -12.00 -7.03 -1.38
CA THR A 176 -12.93 -6.42 -2.33
C THR A 176 -12.20 -6.00 -3.61
N ARG A 177 -12.70 -6.44 -4.76
CA ARG A 177 -12.07 -6.20 -6.07
C ARG A 177 -12.57 -4.90 -6.70
N VAL A 178 -12.05 -3.78 -6.18
CA VAL A 178 -12.42 -2.43 -6.61
C VAL A 178 -11.22 -1.48 -6.65
N LEU A 179 -11.35 -0.43 -7.44
CA LEU A 179 -10.52 0.77 -7.37
C LEU A 179 -11.37 1.92 -6.82
N ILE A 180 -10.74 2.78 -6.04
CA ILE A 180 -11.33 4.00 -5.47
C ILE A 180 -10.66 5.18 -6.15
N LEU A 181 -11.46 6.02 -6.79
CA LEU A 181 -11.04 7.26 -7.42
C LEU A 181 -11.50 8.40 -6.54
N ALA A 182 -10.59 9.20 -6.02
CA ALA A 182 -10.94 10.28 -5.10
C ALA A 182 -10.22 11.59 -5.45
N PRO A 183 -10.95 12.72 -5.52
CA PRO A 183 -10.34 14.04 -5.64
C PRO A 183 -9.73 14.46 -4.31
N ILE A 184 -8.67 15.24 -4.36
CA ILE A 184 -8.00 15.82 -3.18
C ILE A 184 -8.32 17.29 -3.13
N ALA A 185 -9.09 17.74 -2.13
CA ALA A 185 -9.55 19.12 -1.98
C ALA A 185 -10.15 19.72 -3.27
N PRO A 186 -11.20 19.12 -3.85
CA PRO A 186 -11.80 19.61 -5.09
C PRO A 186 -12.46 20.97 -4.91
N LEU A 187 -12.36 21.81 -5.96
CA LEU A 187 -13.07 23.08 -6.02
C LEU A 187 -14.58 22.89 -6.13
N ASN A 188 -15.00 21.88 -6.89
CA ASN A 188 -16.42 21.60 -7.13
C ASN A 188 -16.99 20.77 -5.97
N LEU A 189 -17.93 21.34 -5.23
CA LEU A 189 -18.51 20.73 -4.03
C LEU A 189 -19.40 19.50 -4.29
N ASN A 190 -19.79 19.26 -5.53
CA ASN A 190 -20.61 18.10 -5.94
C ASN A 190 -19.79 16.86 -6.34
N ILE A 191 -18.46 16.96 -6.45
CA ILE A 191 -17.61 15.82 -6.74
C ILE A 191 -17.47 14.94 -5.48
N ARG A 192 -17.57 13.63 -5.68
CA ARG A 192 -17.42 12.62 -4.63
C ARG A 192 -16.47 11.51 -5.10
N PRO A 193 -15.82 10.78 -4.18
CA PRO A 193 -15.12 9.57 -4.54
C PRO A 193 -16.02 8.58 -5.29
N ILE A 194 -15.47 7.93 -6.30
CA ILE A 194 -16.13 6.92 -7.13
C ILE A 194 -15.45 5.57 -6.87
N VAL A 195 -16.27 4.52 -6.76
CA VAL A 195 -15.77 3.13 -6.70
C VAL A 195 -16.09 2.46 -8.03
N VAL A 196 -15.06 1.88 -8.64
CA VAL A 196 -15.16 1.16 -9.91
C VAL A 196 -14.61 -0.26 -9.77
N PRO A 197 -14.97 -1.20 -10.67
CA PRO A 197 -14.35 -2.52 -10.68
C PRO A 197 -12.83 -2.44 -10.80
N GLU A 198 -12.11 -3.38 -10.18
CA GLU A 198 -10.63 -3.43 -10.29
C GLU A 198 -10.14 -3.72 -11.74
N THR A 199 -11.04 -4.20 -12.61
CA THR A 199 -10.75 -4.43 -14.03
C THR A 199 -10.71 -3.16 -14.86
N SER A 200 -11.16 -2.04 -14.30
CA SER A 200 -11.20 -0.75 -15.01
C SER A 200 -9.79 -0.19 -15.24
N VAL A 201 -9.63 0.47 -16.37
CA VAL A 201 -8.43 1.25 -16.70
C VAL A 201 -8.75 2.73 -16.52
N VAL A 202 -7.92 3.43 -15.76
CA VAL A 202 -8.07 4.86 -15.45
C VAL A 202 -6.95 5.63 -16.12
N ASP A 203 -7.30 6.45 -17.12
CA ASP A 203 -6.35 7.33 -17.78
C ASP A 203 -6.47 8.76 -17.26
N LEU A 204 -5.33 9.38 -16.97
CA LEU A 204 -5.23 10.71 -16.40
C LEU A 204 -4.40 11.61 -17.32
N SER A 205 -4.91 12.82 -17.57
CA SER A 205 -4.17 13.92 -18.15
C SER A 205 -4.43 15.22 -17.39
N PHE A 206 -3.56 16.20 -17.54
CA PHE A 206 -3.49 17.29 -16.59
C PHE A 206 -3.48 18.65 -17.29
N ARG A 207 -4.06 19.65 -16.60
CA ARG A 207 -4.08 21.08 -16.98
C ARG A 207 -3.65 21.92 -15.80
N SER A 208 -2.63 22.73 -15.95
CA SER A 208 -2.20 23.70 -14.95
C SER A 208 -1.47 24.87 -15.62
N ARG A 209 -1.31 25.98 -14.88
CA ARG A 209 -0.36 27.05 -15.23
C ARG A 209 1.06 26.69 -14.77
N ASP A 210 1.20 25.77 -13.82
CA ASP A 210 2.49 25.23 -13.42
C ASP A 210 2.96 24.23 -14.48
N GLU A 211 4.26 24.14 -14.68
CA GLU A 211 4.86 23.25 -15.70
C GLU A 211 4.96 21.80 -15.23
N GLU A 212 4.86 21.57 -13.92
CA GLU A 212 5.13 20.28 -13.30
C GLU A 212 4.02 19.86 -12.33
N ILE A 213 3.87 18.57 -12.20
CA ILE A 213 3.02 17.88 -11.22
C ILE A 213 3.87 16.95 -10.36
N MET A 214 3.38 16.64 -9.16
CA MET A 214 3.99 15.62 -8.30
C MET A 214 3.12 14.37 -8.31
N VAL A 215 3.71 13.24 -8.68
CA VAL A 215 3.09 11.91 -8.64
C VAL A 215 3.68 11.14 -7.48
N THR A 216 2.81 10.51 -6.66
CA THR A 216 3.26 9.66 -5.56
C THR A 216 2.70 8.25 -5.77
N MET A 217 3.52 7.25 -5.61
CA MET A 217 3.15 5.83 -5.65
C MET A 217 3.51 5.22 -4.28
N ASP A 218 2.51 4.96 -3.44
CA ASP A 218 2.68 4.67 -2.02
C ASP A 218 3.59 5.75 -1.35
N ASN A 219 4.80 5.40 -0.98
CA ASN A 219 5.77 6.29 -0.31
C ASN A 219 6.89 6.81 -1.23
N ARG A 220 6.70 6.84 -2.55
CA ARG A 220 7.68 7.28 -3.54
C ARG A 220 7.15 8.44 -4.35
N ASN A 221 7.92 9.50 -4.44
CA ASN A 221 7.57 10.73 -5.16
C ASN A 221 8.33 10.81 -6.49
N LEU A 222 7.64 11.29 -7.51
CA LEU A 222 8.17 11.58 -8.83
C LEU A 222 7.63 12.92 -9.32
N VAL A 223 8.48 13.77 -9.85
CA VAL A 223 8.07 15.01 -10.49
C VAL A 223 8.00 14.78 -11.98
N LEU A 224 6.88 15.15 -12.59
CA LEU A 224 6.61 14.97 -14.02
C LEU A 224 6.16 16.30 -14.64
N PRO A 225 6.40 16.51 -15.95
CA PRO A 225 5.77 17.61 -16.68
C PRO A 225 4.24 17.50 -16.64
N VAL A 226 3.55 18.65 -16.61
CA VAL A 226 2.08 18.70 -16.65
C VAL A 226 1.50 18.09 -17.94
N SER A 227 2.30 18.03 -19.01
CA SER A 227 1.93 17.38 -20.27
C SER A 227 1.92 15.84 -20.21
N SER A 228 2.38 15.25 -19.12
CA SER A 228 2.42 13.80 -18.95
C SER A 228 1.02 13.19 -19.01
N ARG A 229 0.96 11.93 -19.41
CA ARG A 229 -0.25 11.10 -19.38
C ARG A 229 0.06 9.86 -18.55
N ILE A 230 -0.88 9.50 -17.70
CA ILE A 230 -0.71 8.37 -16.77
C ILE A 230 -1.88 7.42 -16.98
N SER A 231 -1.58 6.15 -17.14
CA SER A 231 -2.58 5.08 -17.12
C SER A 231 -2.42 4.26 -15.83
N VAL A 232 -3.53 3.99 -15.16
CA VAL A 232 -3.58 3.22 -13.92
C VAL A 232 -4.53 2.05 -14.11
N SER A 233 -4.02 0.87 -13.83
CA SER A 233 -4.77 -0.39 -13.87
C SER A 233 -4.31 -1.31 -12.75
N VAL A 234 -4.96 -2.45 -12.56
CA VAL A 234 -4.45 -3.50 -11.66
C VAL A 234 -3.30 -4.25 -12.33
N ALA A 235 -2.24 -4.53 -11.59
CA ALA A 235 -1.12 -5.32 -12.05
C ALA A 235 -1.54 -6.77 -12.38
N GLN A 236 -0.84 -7.43 -13.31
CA GLN A 236 -1.12 -8.82 -13.70
C GLN A 236 -0.78 -9.85 -12.62
N PHE A 237 -0.10 -9.42 -11.56
CA PHE A 237 0.23 -10.22 -10.39
C PHE A 237 -0.29 -9.55 -9.11
N SER A 238 -0.43 -10.32 -8.05
CA SER A 238 -0.89 -9.84 -6.75
C SER A 238 0.20 -10.00 -5.70
N LEU A 239 0.20 -9.12 -4.70
CA LEU A 239 1.00 -9.31 -3.51
C LEU A 239 0.38 -10.41 -2.65
N LYS A 240 1.17 -11.42 -2.31
CA LYS A 240 0.79 -12.40 -1.29
C LYS A 240 1.14 -11.88 0.09
N THR A 241 0.19 -11.94 1.02
CA THR A 241 0.39 -11.52 2.42
C THR A 241 0.05 -12.65 3.36
N ILE A 242 0.88 -12.86 4.38
CA ILE A 242 0.58 -13.83 5.44
C ILE A 242 -0.35 -13.18 6.46
N ARG A 243 -1.41 -13.89 6.81
CA ARG A 243 -2.34 -13.54 7.87
C ARG A 243 -2.39 -14.64 8.92
N LEU A 244 -2.12 -14.25 10.17
CA LEU A 244 -2.22 -15.16 11.32
C LEU A 244 -3.68 -15.29 11.75
N ASP A 245 -4.11 -16.48 12.17
CA ASP A 245 -5.52 -16.88 12.37
C ASP A 245 -6.37 -16.01 13.31
N ARG A 246 -5.75 -15.09 14.07
CA ARG A 246 -6.46 -14.25 15.05
C ARG A 246 -6.73 -12.82 14.59
N SER A 247 -6.26 -12.41 13.42
CA SER A 247 -6.49 -11.05 12.95
C SER A 247 -7.72 -11.00 12.03
N ASN A 248 -8.58 -10.00 12.30
CA ASN A 248 -9.76 -9.72 11.51
C ASN A 248 -9.76 -8.23 11.17
N PHE A 249 -9.96 -7.88 9.89
CA PHE A 249 -10.02 -6.50 9.43
C PHE A 249 -11.05 -5.66 10.24
N ILE A 250 -12.18 -6.25 10.61
CA ILE A 250 -13.20 -5.59 11.46
C ILE A 250 -12.64 -5.26 12.84
N HIS A 251 -11.85 -6.18 13.43
CA HIS A 251 -11.16 -5.90 14.69
C HIS A 251 -10.16 -4.74 14.52
N ALA A 252 -9.42 -4.70 13.42
CA ALA A 252 -8.52 -3.59 13.11
C ALA A 252 -9.26 -2.25 12.96
N LEU A 253 -10.43 -2.21 12.33
CA LEU A 253 -11.26 -1.01 12.24
C LEU A 253 -11.67 -0.49 13.63
N ARG A 254 -12.12 -1.37 14.50
CA ARG A 254 -12.52 -0.98 15.87
C ARG A 254 -11.34 -0.49 16.66
N SER A 255 -10.23 -1.25 16.70
CA SER A 255 -9.10 -0.95 17.56
C SER A 255 -8.21 0.20 17.08
N LYS A 256 -8.19 0.48 15.77
CA LYS A 256 -7.30 1.49 15.18
C LYS A 256 -8.02 2.78 14.77
N LEU A 257 -9.27 2.69 14.34
CA LEU A 257 -10.08 3.86 13.95
C LEU A 257 -11.13 4.24 15.01
N PHE A 258 -11.28 3.45 16.08
CA PHE A 258 -12.35 3.65 17.07
C PHE A 258 -13.72 3.75 16.40
N TRP A 259 -13.92 2.94 15.34
CA TRP A 259 -15.08 3.03 14.45
C TRP A 259 -16.37 2.79 15.22
N GLY A 260 -17.23 3.81 15.23
CA GLY A 260 -18.50 3.78 15.96
C GLY A 260 -18.40 4.04 17.45
N GLU A 261 -17.21 4.31 18.02
CA GLU A 261 -17.07 4.67 19.43
C GLU A 261 -17.46 6.13 19.67
N ASP A 262 -18.29 6.34 20.67
CA ASP A 262 -18.66 7.68 21.13
C ASP A 262 -17.58 8.24 22.04
N VAL A 263 -16.85 9.25 21.56
CA VAL A 263 -15.75 9.92 22.29
C VAL A 263 -16.19 10.46 23.66
N ARG A 264 -17.50 10.66 23.88
CA ARG A 264 -18.05 11.09 25.17
C ARG A 264 -18.06 9.99 26.24
N ASN A 265 -17.82 8.74 25.84
CA ASN A 265 -17.79 7.58 26.73
C ASN A 265 -16.36 7.09 26.99
N LEU A 266 -15.33 7.79 26.49
CA LEU A 266 -13.91 7.60 26.75
C LEU A 266 -13.43 8.60 27.80
#